data_ae974e381c5a93ab9b98dbeaa1c66aef
#
_entry.id   ae974e381c5a93ab9b98dbeaa1c66aef
#
_cell.length_a   1.000
_cell.length_b   1.000
_cell.length_c   1.000
_cell.angle_alpha   90.00
_cell.angle_beta   90.00
_cell.angle_gamma   90.00
#
_symmetry.space_group_name_H-M   'P 1'
#
loop_
_entity.id
_entity.type
_entity.pdbx_description
1 polymer ?
#
loop_
_entity_poly.entity_id
_entity_poly.type
_entity_poly.pdbx_seq_one_letter_code
_entity_poly.pdbx_strand_id
1 'polypeptide(L)'
;MDIEDLTIDELVALNERIVERIRHLKRIHVFEAMQRFNIGARVRFYPGHYGPQTGRLTKFNQKSVTILGDDRRQWRVSPDIVEPLDAGE
;
A
#
# COMPACT_ATOMS: atom_id res chain seq x y z
N MET A 1 1.96 -12.91 24.70
CA MET A 1 2.26 -11.74 25.56
C MET A 1 1.01 -10.91 25.72
N ASP A 2 0.64 -10.63 26.95
CA ASP A 2 -0.54 -9.83 27.22
C ASP A 2 -0.13 -8.36 27.37
N ILE A 3 -0.73 -7.50 26.55
CA ILE A 3 -0.43 -6.07 26.55
C ILE A 3 -0.74 -5.45 27.91
N GLU A 4 -1.75 -5.98 28.60
CA GLU A 4 -2.17 -5.43 29.88
C GLU A 4 -1.12 -5.61 30.99
N ASP A 5 -0.17 -6.51 30.80
CA ASP A 5 0.89 -6.75 31.78
C ASP A 5 2.12 -5.88 31.57
N LEU A 6 2.10 -5.02 30.54
CA LEU A 6 3.26 -4.18 30.20
C LEU A 6 3.20 -2.83 30.89
N THR A 7 4.37 -2.34 31.26
CA THR A 7 4.51 -0.96 31.78
C THR A 7 4.42 0.03 30.62
N ILE A 8 4.31 1.31 30.98
CA ILE A 8 4.29 2.39 29.96
C ILE A 8 5.56 2.35 29.11
N ASP A 9 6.72 2.20 29.75
CA ASP A 9 7.99 2.16 29.01
C ASP A 9 8.04 0.95 28.07
N GLU A 10 7.54 -0.18 28.51
CA GLU A 10 7.49 -1.38 27.69
C GLU A 10 6.52 -1.22 26.52
N LEU A 11 5.38 -0.55 26.73
CA LEU A 11 4.42 -0.28 25.67
C LEU A 11 4.99 0.67 24.64
N VAL A 12 5.72 1.69 25.07
CA VAL A 12 6.38 2.63 24.13
C VAL A 12 7.41 1.90 23.28
N ALA A 13 8.24 1.07 23.91
CA ALA A 13 9.26 0.31 23.19
C ALA A 13 8.61 -0.65 22.18
N LEU A 14 7.54 -1.33 22.59
CA LEU A 14 6.80 -2.22 21.70
C LEU A 14 6.20 -1.46 20.53
N ASN A 15 5.63 -0.30 20.81
CA ASN A 15 5.05 0.53 19.75
C ASN A 15 6.10 0.95 18.73
N GLU A 16 7.28 1.34 19.16
CA GLU A 16 8.37 1.68 18.26
C GLU A 16 8.76 0.52 17.36
N ARG A 17 8.83 -0.68 17.92
CA ARG A 17 9.14 -1.87 17.15
C ARG A 17 8.05 -2.20 16.14
N ILE A 18 6.79 -2.02 16.53
CA ILE A 18 5.65 -2.26 15.64
C ILE A 18 5.68 -1.28 14.46
N VAL A 19 5.90 -0.01 14.74
CA VAL A 19 5.97 1.03 13.70
C VAL A 19 7.12 0.73 12.72
N GLU A 20 8.28 0.36 13.26
CA GLU A 20 9.43 -0.01 12.42
C GLU A 20 9.10 -1.20 11.52
N ARG A 21 8.43 -2.19 12.07
CA ARG A 21 8.06 -3.39 11.30
C ARG A 21 7.07 -3.05 10.20
N ILE A 22 6.09 -2.20 10.50
CA ILE A 22 5.11 -1.76 9.51
C ILE A 22 5.80 -1.03 8.36
N ARG A 23 6.71 -0.11 8.68
CA ARG A 23 7.46 0.62 7.66
C ARG A 23 8.26 -0.32 6.77
N HIS A 24 8.92 -1.29 7.40
CA HIS A 24 9.72 -2.27 6.68
C HIS A 24 8.86 -3.09 5.72
N LEU A 25 7.73 -3.58 6.18
CA LEU A 25 6.80 -4.37 5.36
C LEU A 25 6.23 -3.54 4.21
N LYS A 26 5.91 -2.27 4.46
CA LYS A 26 5.41 -1.40 3.40
C LYS A 26 6.44 -1.21 2.28
N ARG A 27 7.72 -1.08 2.64
CA ARG A 27 8.80 -0.96 1.64
C ARG A 27 8.93 -2.24 0.83
N ILE A 28 8.84 -3.39 1.48
CA ILE A 28 8.89 -4.68 0.80
C ILE A 28 7.73 -4.80 -0.18
N HIS A 29 6.52 -4.43 0.26
CA HIS A 29 5.34 -4.52 -0.59
C HIS A 29 5.45 -3.64 -1.84
N VAL A 30 6.01 -2.44 -1.70
CA VAL A 30 6.25 -1.58 -2.86
C VAL A 30 7.30 -2.20 -3.78
N PHE A 31 8.37 -2.73 -3.21
CA PHE A 31 9.41 -3.39 -3.99
C PHE A 31 8.82 -4.57 -4.79
N GLU A 32 7.99 -5.38 -4.16
CA GLU A 32 7.31 -6.48 -4.83
C GLU A 32 6.38 -5.97 -5.93
N ALA A 33 5.70 -4.87 -5.69
CA ALA A 33 4.81 -4.27 -6.68
C ALA A 33 5.60 -3.81 -7.91
N MET A 34 6.82 -3.32 -7.71
CA MET A 34 7.69 -2.94 -8.83
C MET A 34 8.04 -4.13 -9.72
N GLN A 35 8.02 -5.34 -9.17
CA GLN A 35 8.24 -6.56 -9.95
C GLN A 35 6.99 -6.96 -10.74
N ARG A 36 5.83 -6.60 -10.25
CA ARG A 36 4.55 -7.02 -10.81
C ARG A 36 3.94 -6.02 -11.78
N PHE A 37 4.18 -4.72 -11.56
CA PHE A 37 3.55 -3.66 -12.31
C PHE A 37 4.58 -2.78 -13.00
N ASN A 38 4.19 -2.21 -14.13
CA ASN A 38 4.98 -1.19 -14.80
C ASN A 38 4.27 0.14 -14.71
N ILE A 39 5.04 1.23 -14.74
CA ILE A 39 4.47 2.57 -14.85
C ILE A 39 3.63 2.63 -16.13
N GLY A 40 2.43 3.15 -16.02
CA GLY A 40 1.49 3.22 -17.13
C GLY A 40 0.56 2.03 -17.22
N ALA A 41 0.78 1.00 -16.41
CA ALA A 41 -0.07 -0.18 -16.41
C ALA A 41 -1.47 0.17 -15.90
N ARG A 42 -2.47 -0.46 -16.52
CA ARG A 42 -3.84 -0.35 -16.04
C ARG A 42 -4.01 -1.22 -14.81
N VAL A 43 -4.60 -0.66 -13.77
CA VAL A 43 -4.79 -1.37 -12.51
C VAL A 43 -6.20 -1.14 -11.98
N ARG A 44 -6.63 -2.06 -11.14
CA ARG A 44 -7.85 -1.91 -10.35
C ARG A 44 -7.45 -1.91 -8.89
N PHE A 45 -8.11 -1.07 -8.11
CA PHE A 45 -7.79 -0.95 -6.69
C PHE A 45 -9.07 -0.67 -5.89
N TYR A 46 -8.98 -0.93 -4.60
CA TYR A 46 -10.14 -0.89 -3.71
C TYR A 46 -9.87 0.08 -2.55
N PRO A 47 -10.09 1.38 -2.76
CA PRO A 47 -9.78 2.37 -1.73
C PRO A 47 -10.93 2.50 -0.72
N GLY A 48 -10.96 1.61 0.26
CA GLY A 48 -11.88 1.70 1.38
C GLY A 48 -13.34 1.74 0.99
N HIS A 49 -14.00 2.85 1.31
CA HIS A 49 -15.44 3.00 1.12
C HIS A 49 -15.86 3.30 -0.31
N TYR A 50 -14.91 3.55 -1.19
CA TYR A 50 -15.23 4.01 -2.54
C TYR A 50 -15.52 2.89 -3.52
N GLY A 51 -15.39 1.64 -3.07
CA GLY A 51 -15.58 0.51 -3.97
C GLY A 51 -14.44 0.40 -4.99
N PRO A 52 -14.58 -0.51 -5.95
CA PRO A 52 -13.52 -0.71 -6.92
C PRO A 52 -13.33 0.51 -7.83
N GLN A 53 -12.08 0.88 -8.03
CA GLN A 53 -11.67 1.96 -8.91
C GLN A 53 -10.66 1.43 -9.91
N THR A 54 -10.58 2.07 -11.06
CA THR A 54 -9.60 1.72 -12.07
C THR A 54 -8.79 2.95 -12.45
N GLY A 55 -7.57 2.72 -12.93
CA GLY A 55 -6.71 3.80 -13.35
C GLY A 55 -5.39 3.29 -13.87
N ARG A 56 -4.42 4.21 -13.99
CA ARG A 56 -3.07 3.88 -14.44
C ARG A 56 -2.08 4.17 -13.32
N LEU A 57 -1.16 3.24 -13.15
CA LEU A 57 -0.08 3.39 -12.20
C LEU A 57 0.90 4.43 -12.73
N THR A 58 1.13 5.48 -11.97
CA THR A 58 1.99 6.58 -12.42
C THR A 58 3.31 6.68 -11.67
N LYS A 59 3.37 6.18 -10.44
CA LYS A 59 4.58 6.32 -9.65
C LYS A 59 4.63 5.29 -8.54
N PHE A 60 5.84 4.79 -8.27
CA PHE A 60 6.14 4.01 -7.07
C PHE A 60 6.75 4.95 -6.03
N ASN A 61 6.14 4.99 -4.87
CA ASN A 61 6.68 5.74 -3.73
C ASN A 61 7.35 4.75 -2.77
N GLN A 62 7.98 5.25 -1.76
CA GLN A 62 8.71 4.40 -0.82
C GLN A 62 7.80 3.40 -0.09
N LYS A 63 6.57 3.82 0.23
CA LYS A 63 5.64 3.01 1.02
C LYS A 63 4.27 2.85 0.37
N SER A 64 4.12 3.36 -0.84
CA SER A 64 2.82 3.35 -1.52
C SER A 64 3.02 3.45 -3.02
N VAL A 65 1.91 3.39 -3.74
CA VAL A 65 1.91 3.65 -5.17
C VAL A 65 0.92 4.77 -5.47
N THR A 66 1.20 5.51 -6.52
CA THR A 66 0.32 6.58 -6.99
C THR A 66 -0.37 6.13 -8.26
N ILE A 67 -1.68 6.30 -8.30
CA ILE A 67 -2.50 5.89 -9.42
C ILE A 67 -3.31 7.10 -9.87
N LEU A 68 -3.32 7.34 -11.19
CA LEU A 68 -4.21 8.31 -11.78
C LEU A 68 -5.50 7.57 -12.15
N GLY A 69 -6.56 7.83 -11.42
CA GLY A 69 -7.84 7.18 -11.66
C GLY A 69 -8.47 7.62 -12.97
N ASP A 70 -9.38 6.81 -13.47
CA ASP A 70 -10.12 7.12 -14.68
C ASP A 70 -11.00 8.36 -14.51
N ASP A 71 -11.32 8.71 -13.27
CA ASP A 71 -12.06 9.93 -12.92
C ASP A 71 -11.14 11.14 -12.79
N ARG A 72 -9.87 10.99 -13.15
CA ARG A 72 -8.82 12.01 -13.08
C ARG A 72 -8.41 12.38 -11.67
N ARG A 73 -8.82 11.60 -10.68
CA ARG A 73 -8.31 11.75 -9.31
C ARG A 73 -6.99 11.04 -9.18
N GLN A 74 -6.11 11.64 -8.40
CA GLN A 74 -4.84 11.03 -8.08
C GLN A 74 -4.97 10.31 -6.74
N TRP A 75 -4.62 9.04 -6.72
CA TRP A 75 -4.73 8.20 -5.54
C TRP A 75 -3.36 7.77 -5.08
N ARG A 76 -3.16 7.77 -3.77
CA ARG A 76 -1.97 7.19 -3.18
C ARG A 76 -2.42 6.06 -2.26
N VAL A 77 -2.10 4.84 -2.63
CA VAL A 77 -2.63 3.65 -1.95
C VAL A 77 -1.53 2.64 -1.72
N SER A 78 -1.80 1.71 -0.79
CA SER A 78 -0.91 0.58 -0.59
C SER A 78 -0.96 -0.34 -1.80
N PRO A 79 0.18 -0.88 -2.24
CA PRO A 79 0.18 -1.82 -3.36
C PRO A 79 -0.60 -3.11 -3.05
N ASP A 80 -0.87 -3.39 -1.80
CA ASP A 80 -1.63 -4.59 -1.41
C ASP A 80 -3.06 -4.59 -1.92
N ILE A 81 -3.63 -3.40 -2.13
CA ILE A 81 -5.01 -3.29 -2.61
C ILE A 81 -5.10 -3.07 -4.11
N VAL A 82 -3.98 -3.20 -4.81
CA VAL A 82 -3.90 -2.97 -6.24
C VAL A 82 -3.72 -4.30 -6.96
N GLU A 83 -4.50 -4.52 -8.01
CA GLU A 83 -4.32 -5.69 -8.84
C GLU A 83 -4.23 -5.30 -10.31
N PRO A 84 -3.56 -6.09 -11.13
CA PRO A 84 -3.46 -5.78 -12.55
C PRO A 84 -4.84 -5.86 -13.18
N LEU A 85 -5.19 -4.82 -13.93
CA LEU A 85 -6.38 -4.85 -14.76
C LEU A 85 -5.92 -5.38 -16.10
N ASP A 86 -6.13 -6.65 -16.27
CA ASP A 86 -5.57 -7.34 -17.39
C ASP A 86 -6.18 -6.85 -18.67
N ALA A 87 -5.39 -6.22 -19.45
CA ALA A 87 -5.85 -5.71 -20.72
C ALA A 87 -6.20 -6.86 -21.64
N GLY A 88 -6.01 -7.93 -21.20
CA GLY A 88 -6.29 -9.07 -21.87
C GLY A 88 -7.52 -9.18 -22.45
N GLU A 89 -6.80 -8.61 -21.99
CA GLU A 89 -6.93 -9.07 -22.39
C GLU A 89 -7.46 -9.62 -22.64
#